data_dc2561c3418616bfc1ae35a1ce50967f
#
_entry.id   dc2561c3418616bfc1ae35a1ce50967f
#
_cell.length_a   1.000
_cell.length_b   1.000
_cell.length_c   1.000
_cell.angle_alpha   90.00
_cell.angle_beta   90.00
_cell.angle_gamma   90.00
#
_symmetry.space_group_name_H-M   'P 1'
#
loop_
_entity.id
_entity.type
_entity.pdbx_description
1 polymer ?
#
loop_
_entity_poly.entity_id
_entity_poly.type
_entity_poly.pdbx_seq_one_letter_code
_entity_poly.pdbx_strand_id
1 'polypeptide(L)'
;MNKKILLFVAGALMLGGCDDLFKPGLENFKDVEQMYEDAQYAQGFLMSTYSHIPGYYDNSEYATDDAVVNQKSDAFLTIATGGWTASTWTSLNQWTNSFSSIQYLNLFLENVDQVKWADDVEKNALFARRTKGEAYGLRGMFLYYLLRAHAGFGENGELLCVPILTESQTVESNFNLPRASFQACVEQIYSDLSKAEEMLPWEYEDVTTVPAEFQSLTQDIGKYNTVMGAKARQLFNGLIARAYRVRTAILAASPAFQTPSNTSTWEEAAMAAASVIDYNGGIDGLAADGITYYEATVADAVKDGINPKEILWRENISSGDTNQEGRHLPPSLFGSGNMNPSQNLVDAFPMANGYPIDDVTNSGYDKSKPYDKRDPRLAKYIIYNGSTAGSSNKTIYTSSKSATDDGINTVEQKSTRTGYYMKKRLRMDVNCDPTSTSAKAHYNPRVRYTEMYLDYAEAANEAWGPKNANGNSYSAYDVVKAIRKRAGVGGDNDPYLEKCANDPNEMRKLIRNERRLELCFEGFRFWDLRRWNENLNEAVRGIDWTSDGQSYTTFTVEERAYEDYMRYCPIPYSETLKFSNLVQNKGWK
;
A
#
# COMPACT_ATOMS: atom_id res chain seq x y z
N MET A 1 -53.68 -0.22 -62.13
CA MET A 1 -53.07 -0.93 -60.99
C MET A 1 -52.81 0.10 -59.90
N ASN A 2 -53.47 -0.05 -58.75
CA ASN A 2 -53.63 0.95 -57.72
C ASN A 2 -52.31 1.23 -56.94
N LYS A 3 -51.87 2.50 -56.88
CA LYS A 3 -50.76 2.98 -56.08
C LYS A 3 -50.86 2.63 -54.55
N LYS A 4 -52.00 2.22 -54.07
CA LYS A 4 -52.25 1.83 -52.69
C LYS A 4 -51.76 0.39 -52.38
N ILE A 5 -51.62 -0.48 -53.35
CA ILE A 5 -51.11 -1.86 -53.12
C ILE A 5 -49.59 -1.87 -53.06
N LEU A 6 -48.91 -0.93 -53.74
CA LEU A 6 -47.43 -0.82 -53.65
C LEU A 6 -46.94 -0.26 -52.30
N LEU A 7 -47.77 0.55 -51.62
CA LEU A 7 -47.41 1.06 -50.27
C LEU A 7 -47.56 0.00 -49.17
N PHE A 8 -48.45 -0.98 -49.36
CA PHE A 8 -48.64 -2.05 -48.37
C PHE A 8 -47.59 -3.18 -48.46
N VAL A 9 -47.02 -3.38 -49.64
CA VAL A 9 -45.92 -4.35 -49.85
C VAL A 9 -44.58 -3.76 -49.41
N ALA A 10 -44.39 -2.43 -49.53
CA ALA A 10 -43.20 -1.75 -49.03
C ALA A 10 -43.19 -1.64 -47.48
N GLY A 11 -44.38 -1.58 -46.82
CA GLY A 11 -44.51 -1.56 -45.37
C GLY A 11 -44.32 -2.92 -44.70
N ALA A 12 -44.59 -4.04 -45.41
CA ALA A 12 -44.40 -5.38 -44.86
C ALA A 12 -42.95 -5.89 -44.98
N LEU A 13 -42.11 -5.27 -45.81
CA LEU A 13 -40.70 -5.62 -45.95
C LEU A 13 -39.78 -4.87 -44.96
N MET A 14 -40.34 -3.92 -44.19
CA MET A 14 -39.59 -3.18 -43.17
C MET A 14 -39.76 -3.72 -41.73
N LEU A 15 -40.54 -4.78 -41.53
CA LEU A 15 -40.78 -5.36 -40.20
C LEU A 15 -39.99 -6.67 -39.95
N GLY A 16 -39.16 -7.09 -40.89
CA GLY A 16 -38.36 -8.31 -40.79
C GLY A 16 -36.85 -8.09 -40.57
N GLY A 17 -36.41 -6.88 -40.24
CA GLY A 17 -34.97 -6.57 -40.25
C GLY A 17 -34.42 -5.88 -38.99
N CYS A 18 -35.06 -6.02 -37.84
CA CYS A 18 -34.60 -5.33 -36.62
C CYS A 18 -34.06 -6.25 -35.50
N ASP A 19 -34.11 -7.55 -35.64
CA ASP A 19 -33.56 -8.44 -34.59
C ASP A 19 -32.02 -8.57 -34.66
N ASP A 20 -31.39 -8.36 -35.82
CA ASP A 20 -29.93 -8.44 -35.94
C ASP A 20 -29.18 -7.13 -35.71
N LEU A 21 -29.86 -5.98 -35.70
CA LEU A 21 -29.22 -4.67 -35.45
C LEU A 21 -28.88 -4.44 -33.98
N PHE A 22 -29.47 -5.21 -33.07
CA PHE A 22 -29.20 -5.16 -31.61
C PHE A 22 -28.31 -6.31 -31.13
N LYS A 23 -27.89 -7.21 -32.01
CA LYS A 23 -26.94 -8.31 -31.70
C LYS A 23 -25.45 -8.02 -31.96
N PRO A 24 -24.99 -6.91 -32.55
CA PRO A 24 -23.54 -6.70 -32.75
C PRO A 24 -22.74 -6.58 -31.46
N GLY A 25 -23.39 -6.39 -30.31
CA GLY A 25 -22.71 -6.35 -29.02
C GLY A 25 -22.49 -7.72 -28.37
N LEU A 26 -23.21 -8.76 -28.81
CA LEU A 26 -23.11 -10.11 -28.23
C LEU A 26 -22.09 -10.99 -28.95
N GLU A 27 -21.75 -10.71 -30.20
CA GLU A 27 -20.77 -11.49 -30.96
C GLU A 27 -19.32 -11.39 -30.44
N ASN A 28 -19.01 -10.40 -29.59
CA ASN A 28 -17.70 -10.24 -28.96
C ASN A 28 -17.66 -10.66 -27.50
N PHE A 29 -18.76 -11.09 -26.91
CA PHE A 29 -18.80 -11.69 -25.56
C PHE A 29 -18.66 -13.21 -25.70
N LYS A 30 -17.48 -13.71 -25.37
CA LYS A 30 -17.30 -15.15 -25.17
C LYS A 30 -18.13 -15.58 -23.96
N ASP A 31 -18.91 -16.65 -24.13
CA ASP A 31 -19.62 -17.28 -23.01
C ASP A 31 -18.62 -17.82 -21.98
N VAL A 32 -19.03 -17.86 -20.71
CA VAL A 32 -18.20 -18.37 -19.61
C VAL A 32 -17.72 -19.80 -19.89
N GLU A 33 -18.53 -20.61 -20.54
CA GLU A 33 -18.20 -21.98 -20.95
C GLU A 33 -17.01 -22.07 -21.90
N GLN A 34 -16.71 -21.00 -22.65
CA GLN A 34 -15.50 -20.95 -23.49
C GLN A 34 -14.21 -20.90 -22.66
N MET A 35 -14.29 -20.59 -21.35
CA MET A 35 -13.15 -20.71 -20.44
C MET A 35 -12.63 -22.16 -20.36
N TYR A 36 -13.49 -23.17 -20.54
CA TYR A 36 -13.11 -24.59 -20.38
C TYR A 36 -12.09 -25.04 -21.41
N GLU A 37 -12.17 -24.53 -22.63
CA GLU A 37 -11.29 -24.90 -23.75
C GLU A 37 -10.22 -23.85 -24.06
N ASP A 38 -10.38 -22.61 -23.53
CA ASP A 38 -9.47 -21.49 -23.75
C ASP A 38 -8.82 -21.03 -22.44
N ALA A 39 -7.70 -21.66 -22.09
CA ALA A 39 -6.92 -21.31 -20.90
C ALA A 39 -6.46 -19.84 -20.88
N GLN A 40 -6.23 -19.21 -22.04
CA GLN A 40 -5.85 -17.78 -22.11
C GLN A 40 -7.04 -16.89 -21.73
N TYR A 41 -8.23 -17.26 -22.19
CA TYR A 41 -9.45 -16.53 -21.81
C TYR A 41 -9.72 -16.67 -20.31
N ALA A 42 -9.62 -17.90 -19.76
CA ALA A 42 -9.72 -18.14 -18.31
C ALA A 42 -8.69 -17.32 -17.51
N GLN A 43 -7.43 -17.32 -17.95
CA GLN A 43 -6.36 -16.54 -17.33
C GLN A 43 -6.65 -15.04 -17.41
N GLY A 44 -7.32 -14.56 -18.45
CA GLY A 44 -7.71 -13.16 -18.62
C GLY A 44 -8.55 -12.62 -17.46
N PHE A 45 -9.47 -13.43 -16.90
CA PHE A 45 -10.25 -13.07 -15.71
C PHE A 45 -9.34 -12.84 -14.50
N LEU A 46 -8.41 -13.75 -14.27
CA LEU A 46 -7.45 -13.64 -13.17
C LEU A 46 -6.52 -12.43 -13.36
N MET A 47 -5.94 -12.27 -14.55
CA MET A 47 -4.97 -11.21 -14.84
C MET A 47 -5.59 -9.82 -14.84
N SER A 48 -6.88 -9.67 -15.20
CA SER A 48 -7.57 -8.38 -15.11
C SER A 48 -7.58 -7.84 -13.67
N THR A 49 -7.67 -8.74 -12.67
CA THR A 49 -7.68 -8.35 -11.26
C THR A 49 -6.32 -7.81 -10.79
N TYR A 50 -5.21 -8.29 -11.35
CA TYR A 50 -3.88 -7.73 -11.04
C TYR A 50 -3.75 -6.26 -11.42
N SER A 51 -4.45 -5.80 -12.47
CA SER A 51 -4.46 -4.39 -12.88
C SER A 51 -5.20 -3.48 -11.88
N HIS A 52 -6.06 -4.04 -11.05
CA HIS A 52 -6.83 -3.32 -10.04
C HIS A 52 -6.14 -3.28 -8.67
N ILE A 53 -5.01 -3.97 -8.48
CA ILE A 53 -4.28 -3.95 -7.22
C ILE A 53 -3.84 -2.52 -6.90
N PRO A 54 -4.20 -1.97 -5.73
CA PRO A 54 -3.79 -0.63 -5.35
C PRO A 54 -2.28 -0.46 -5.35
N GLY A 55 -1.81 0.71 -5.79
CA GLY A 55 -0.39 1.06 -5.73
C GLY A 55 0.10 1.13 -4.28
N TYR A 56 1.35 0.76 -4.05
CA TYR A 56 1.99 0.87 -2.73
C TYR A 56 2.16 2.33 -2.32
N TYR A 57 2.55 3.16 -3.27
CA TYR A 57 2.74 4.59 -3.07
C TYR A 57 1.44 5.33 -3.38
N ASP A 58 0.55 5.45 -2.42
CA ASP A 58 -0.58 6.36 -2.54
C ASP A 58 -0.20 7.77 -2.02
N ASN A 59 -1.02 8.75 -2.34
CA ASN A 59 -0.76 10.14 -1.98
C ASN A 59 -1.44 10.54 -0.65
N SER A 60 -1.87 9.58 0.15
CA SER A 60 -2.58 9.84 1.40
C SER A 60 -1.74 10.59 2.45
N GLU A 61 -0.41 10.56 2.34
CA GLU A 61 0.46 11.41 3.15
C GLU A 61 0.12 12.89 3.05
N TYR A 62 -0.37 13.40 1.92
CA TYR A 62 -0.80 14.79 1.77
C TYR A 62 -1.91 15.20 2.74
N ALA A 63 -2.63 14.21 3.28
CA ALA A 63 -3.73 14.40 4.21
C ALA A 63 -3.35 14.00 5.66
N THR A 64 -2.05 14.05 6.01
CA THR A 64 -1.51 13.73 7.34
C THR A 64 -0.66 14.86 7.90
N ASP A 65 -0.14 14.69 9.10
CA ASP A 65 0.83 15.59 9.71
C ASP A 65 2.23 15.52 9.08
N ASP A 66 2.50 14.54 8.18
CA ASP A 66 3.83 14.31 7.62
C ASP A 66 4.11 15.07 6.33
N ALA A 67 3.09 15.44 5.56
CA ALA A 67 3.31 16.16 4.32
C ALA A 67 2.08 16.97 3.86
N VAL A 68 2.32 17.91 2.95
CA VAL A 68 1.29 18.60 2.16
C VAL A 68 1.60 18.49 0.68
N VAL A 69 0.60 18.73 -0.15
CA VAL A 69 0.73 18.86 -1.60
C VAL A 69 0.78 20.33 -1.99
N ASN A 70 1.55 20.66 -3.04
CA ASN A 70 1.56 22.01 -3.59
C ASN A 70 0.51 22.23 -4.69
N GLN A 71 -0.19 21.17 -5.15
CA GLN A 71 -1.25 21.25 -6.14
C GLN A 71 -2.58 21.61 -5.51
N LYS A 72 -3.14 22.78 -5.87
CA LYS A 72 -4.40 23.30 -5.31
C LYS A 72 -5.63 22.45 -5.62
N SER A 73 -5.61 21.69 -6.70
CA SER A 73 -6.72 20.85 -7.14
C SER A 73 -6.64 19.40 -6.62
N ASP A 74 -5.65 19.08 -5.80
CA ASP A 74 -5.48 17.72 -5.28
C ASP A 74 -6.60 17.36 -4.30
N ALA A 75 -7.21 16.21 -4.49
CA ALA A 75 -8.34 15.77 -3.65
C ALA A 75 -7.93 15.51 -2.19
N PHE A 76 -6.67 15.14 -1.92
CA PHE A 76 -6.19 14.96 -0.55
C PHE A 76 -6.05 16.29 0.19
N LEU A 77 -5.80 17.41 -0.51
CA LEU A 77 -5.88 18.73 0.08
C LEU A 77 -7.32 19.02 0.56
N THR A 78 -8.31 18.74 -0.27
CA THR A 78 -9.73 18.88 0.08
C THR A 78 -10.09 18.02 1.30
N ILE A 79 -9.65 16.75 1.32
CA ILE A 79 -9.84 15.84 2.46
C ILE A 79 -9.24 16.42 3.74
N ALA A 80 -8.01 16.91 3.68
CA ALA A 80 -7.26 17.39 4.83
C ALA A 80 -7.83 18.68 5.45
N THR A 81 -8.50 19.52 4.64
CA THR A 81 -8.93 20.87 5.02
C THR A 81 -10.44 21.01 5.21
N GLY A 82 -11.14 19.92 5.51
CA GLY A 82 -12.56 19.91 5.91
C GLY A 82 -13.57 19.79 4.77
N GLY A 83 -13.10 19.61 3.53
CA GLY A 83 -13.98 19.39 2.37
C GLY A 83 -14.28 17.92 2.07
N TRP A 84 -13.91 16.99 2.95
CA TRP A 84 -14.16 15.58 2.73
C TRP A 84 -15.61 15.20 2.89
N THR A 85 -16.18 14.58 1.85
CA THR A 85 -17.57 14.10 1.82
C THR A 85 -17.61 12.65 1.34
N ALA A 86 -18.74 11.97 1.52
CA ALA A 86 -18.95 10.61 1.00
C ALA A 86 -18.94 10.54 -0.54
N SER A 87 -19.00 11.69 -1.22
CA SER A 87 -18.87 11.80 -2.69
C SER A 87 -17.46 12.13 -3.16
N THR A 88 -16.52 12.40 -2.25
CA THR A 88 -15.13 12.72 -2.60
C THR A 88 -14.43 11.47 -3.12
N TRP A 89 -14.00 11.50 -4.37
CA TRP A 89 -13.27 10.38 -4.97
C TRP A 89 -11.76 10.55 -4.82
N THR A 90 -11.10 9.52 -4.31
CA THR A 90 -9.63 9.43 -4.21
C THR A 90 -9.20 7.96 -4.30
N SER A 91 -7.88 7.72 -4.30
CA SER A 91 -7.31 6.37 -4.18
C SER A 91 -7.66 5.66 -2.86
N LEU A 92 -8.20 6.37 -1.87
CA LEU A 92 -8.73 5.76 -0.64
C LEU A 92 -9.99 4.93 -0.91
N ASN A 93 -10.78 5.31 -1.92
CA ASN A 93 -11.98 4.57 -2.30
C ASN A 93 -11.59 3.29 -3.04
N GLN A 94 -11.85 2.15 -2.41
CA GLN A 94 -11.53 0.83 -2.95
C GLN A 94 -12.75 0.09 -3.48
N TRP A 95 -13.93 0.70 -3.45
CA TRP A 95 -15.22 0.04 -3.70
C TRP A 95 -15.29 -0.59 -5.08
N THR A 96 -15.21 0.22 -6.13
CA THR A 96 -15.46 -0.22 -7.50
C THR A 96 -14.44 -1.28 -7.95
N ASN A 97 -13.15 -0.98 -7.81
CA ASN A 97 -12.11 -1.89 -8.29
C ASN A 97 -12.08 -3.22 -7.52
N SER A 98 -12.27 -3.16 -6.20
CA SER A 98 -12.25 -4.39 -5.39
C SER A 98 -13.48 -5.25 -5.64
N PHE A 99 -14.70 -4.68 -5.70
CA PHE A 99 -15.89 -5.47 -5.98
C PHE A 99 -15.92 -6.02 -7.41
N SER A 100 -15.45 -5.26 -8.41
CA SER A 100 -15.28 -5.78 -9.77
C SER A 100 -14.30 -6.96 -9.79
N SER A 101 -13.17 -6.85 -9.08
CA SER A 101 -12.20 -7.94 -8.99
C SER A 101 -12.77 -9.16 -8.26
N ILE A 102 -13.48 -8.95 -7.16
CA ILE A 102 -14.16 -10.04 -6.42
C ILE A 102 -15.17 -10.76 -7.33
N GLN A 103 -15.93 -10.02 -8.15
CA GLN A 103 -16.85 -10.60 -9.12
C GLN A 103 -16.12 -11.49 -10.16
N TYR A 104 -15.03 -10.99 -10.75
CA TYR A 104 -14.24 -11.79 -11.69
C TYR A 104 -13.60 -13.02 -11.03
N LEU A 105 -13.11 -12.88 -9.80
CA LEU A 105 -12.52 -13.98 -9.05
C LEU A 105 -13.54 -15.03 -8.65
N ASN A 106 -14.77 -14.63 -8.28
CA ASN A 106 -15.85 -15.57 -7.99
C ASN A 106 -16.22 -16.38 -9.23
N LEU A 107 -16.44 -15.69 -10.36
CA LEU A 107 -16.73 -16.34 -11.63
C LEU A 107 -15.61 -17.31 -12.05
N PHE A 108 -14.35 -16.90 -11.87
CA PHE A 108 -13.20 -17.75 -12.13
C PHE A 108 -13.17 -18.98 -11.20
N LEU A 109 -13.37 -18.80 -9.89
CA LEU A 109 -13.37 -19.88 -8.91
C LEU A 109 -14.47 -20.93 -9.13
N GLU A 110 -15.63 -20.52 -9.64
CA GLU A 110 -16.75 -21.40 -9.99
C GLU A 110 -16.41 -22.31 -11.19
N ASN A 111 -15.50 -21.89 -12.06
CA ASN A 111 -15.23 -22.55 -13.34
C ASN A 111 -13.81 -23.13 -13.48
N VAL A 112 -12.85 -22.73 -12.63
CA VAL A 112 -11.43 -23.06 -12.76
C VAL A 112 -11.11 -24.56 -12.86
N ASP A 113 -11.88 -25.39 -12.20
CA ASP A 113 -11.68 -26.86 -12.18
C ASP A 113 -12.08 -27.52 -13.50
N GLN A 114 -12.83 -26.83 -14.37
CA GLN A 114 -13.25 -27.32 -15.69
C GLN A 114 -12.31 -26.87 -16.81
N VAL A 115 -11.39 -25.93 -16.52
CA VAL A 115 -10.48 -25.35 -17.51
C VAL A 115 -9.40 -26.36 -17.90
N LYS A 116 -9.23 -26.58 -19.19
CA LYS A 116 -8.11 -27.34 -19.74
C LYS A 116 -6.88 -26.46 -19.87
N TRP A 117 -6.07 -26.39 -18.82
CA TRP A 117 -4.87 -25.56 -18.74
C TRP A 117 -3.70 -26.07 -19.59
N ALA A 118 -3.61 -27.40 -19.76
CA ALA A 118 -2.56 -28.04 -20.54
C ALA A 118 -3.00 -29.44 -21.01
N ASP A 119 -2.37 -29.95 -22.08
CA ASP A 119 -2.59 -31.33 -22.52
C ASP A 119 -1.95 -32.36 -21.57
N ASP A 120 -0.83 -32.01 -20.92
CA ASP A 120 -0.20 -32.85 -19.91
C ASP A 120 -1.00 -32.78 -18.61
N VAL A 121 -1.47 -33.98 -18.14
CA VAL A 121 -2.38 -34.11 -16.99
C VAL A 121 -1.78 -33.52 -15.71
N GLU A 122 -0.48 -33.73 -15.46
CA GLU A 122 0.19 -33.21 -14.24
C GLU A 122 0.36 -31.69 -14.30
N LYS A 123 0.76 -31.13 -15.45
CA LYS A 123 0.80 -29.68 -15.65
C LYS A 123 -0.58 -29.06 -15.54
N ASN A 124 -1.60 -29.70 -16.09
CA ASN A 124 -2.99 -29.24 -15.97
C ASN A 124 -3.42 -29.14 -14.51
N ALA A 125 -3.14 -30.16 -13.70
CA ALA A 125 -3.46 -30.17 -12.27
C ALA A 125 -2.66 -29.10 -11.49
N LEU A 126 -1.39 -28.90 -11.82
CA LEU A 126 -0.56 -27.85 -11.21
C LEU A 126 -1.08 -26.45 -11.56
N PHE A 127 -1.43 -26.19 -12.83
CA PHE A 127 -2.01 -24.89 -13.23
C PHE A 127 -3.36 -24.64 -12.55
N ALA A 128 -4.26 -25.62 -12.51
CA ALA A 128 -5.54 -25.51 -11.83
C ALA A 128 -5.33 -25.16 -10.34
N ARG A 129 -4.44 -25.87 -9.64
CA ARG A 129 -4.11 -25.59 -8.22
C ARG A 129 -3.52 -24.19 -8.04
N ARG A 130 -2.55 -23.78 -8.89
CA ARG A 130 -1.92 -22.47 -8.81
C ARG A 130 -2.92 -21.34 -9.01
N THR A 131 -3.64 -21.35 -10.13
CA THR A 131 -4.57 -20.27 -10.48
C THR A 131 -5.75 -20.17 -9.52
N LYS A 132 -6.21 -21.30 -8.97
CA LYS A 132 -7.22 -21.34 -7.92
C LYS A 132 -6.71 -20.74 -6.62
N GLY A 133 -5.48 -21.06 -6.22
CA GLY A 133 -4.83 -20.47 -5.04
C GLY A 133 -4.59 -18.96 -5.20
N GLU A 134 -4.13 -18.51 -6.38
CA GLU A 134 -4.01 -17.09 -6.71
C GLU A 134 -5.37 -16.38 -6.59
N ALA A 135 -6.45 -16.96 -7.11
CA ALA A 135 -7.78 -16.36 -7.08
C ALA A 135 -8.31 -16.21 -5.64
N TYR A 136 -8.15 -17.22 -4.79
CA TYR A 136 -8.49 -17.09 -3.36
C TYR A 136 -7.66 -16.00 -2.69
N GLY A 137 -6.34 -16.00 -2.88
CA GLY A 137 -5.45 -15.02 -2.28
C GLY A 137 -5.79 -13.58 -2.70
N LEU A 138 -6.03 -13.35 -3.99
CA LEU A 138 -6.46 -12.06 -4.52
C LEU A 138 -7.82 -11.62 -3.97
N ARG A 139 -8.79 -12.55 -3.83
CA ARG A 139 -10.11 -12.23 -3.26
C ARG A 139 -9.98 -11.81 -1.80
N GLY A 140 -9.21 -12.52 -0.99
CA GLY A 140 -8.91 -12.14 0.39
C GLY A 140 -8.22 -10.77 0.47
N MET A 141 -7.25 -10.51 -0.42
CA MET A 141 -6.57 -9.22 -0.53
C MET A 141 -7.52 -8.06 -0.87
N PHE A 142 -8.40 -8.22 -1.87
CA PHE A 142 -9.36 -7.17 -2.22
C PHE A 142 -10.38 -6.92 -1.09
N LEU A 143 -10.80 -7.97 -0.39
CA LEU A 143 -11.66 -7.81 0.79
C LEU A 143 -10.92 -7.09 1.94
N TYR A 144 -9.61 -7.32 2.12
CA TYR A 144 -8.78 -6.53 3.04
C TYR A 144 -8.76 -5.04 2.67
N TYR A 145 -8.60 -4.68 1.39
CA TYR A 145 -8.63 -3.28 0.98
C TYR A 145 -10.00 -2.64 1.24
N LEU A 146 -11.09 -3.37 1.02
CA LEU A 146 -12.44 -2.92 1.37
C LEU A 146 -12.61 -2.77 2.89
N LEU A 147 -12.12 -3.73 3.68
CA LEU A 147 -12.12 -3.68 5.14
C LEU A 147 -11.38 -2.42 5.63
N ARG A 148 -10.15 -2.21 5.19
CA ARG A 148 -9.33 -1.05 5.57
C ARG A 148 -9.98 0.28 5.21
N ALA A 149 -10.58 0.35 4.01
CA ALA A 149 -11.11 1.60 3.46
C ALA A 149 -12.51 1.94 3.98
N HIS A 150 -13.37 0.96 4.24
CA HIS A 150 -14.80 1.20 4.42
C HIS A 150 -15.39 0.65 5.72
N ALA A 151 -14.61 -0.08 6.53
CA ALA A 151 -15.09 -0.50 7.84
C ALA A 151 -15.29 0.70 8.75
N GLY A 152 -16.30 0.62 9.62
CA GLY A 152 -16.62 1.65 10.59
C GLY A 152 -17.93 1.36 11.32
N PHE A 153 -18.33 2.26 12.19
CA PHE A 153 -19.51 2.10 13.02
C PHE A 153 -20.78 2.54 12.28
N GLY A 154 -21.83 1.71 12.35
CA GLY A 154 -23.19 2.07 11.99
C GLY A 154 -23.84 3.00 13.02
N GLU A 155 -25.04 3.50 12.71
CA GLU A 155 -25.76 4.43 13.61
C GLU A 155 -26.09 3.82 14.97
N ASN A 156 -26.30 2.49 15.04
CA ASN A 156 -26.59 1.76 16.28
C ASN A 156 -25.31 1.38 17.07
N GLY A 157 -24.13 1.78 16.59
CA GLY A 157 -22.85 1.50 17.25
C GLY A 157 -22.26 0.11 16.96
N GLU A 158 -22.83 -0.63 16.02
CA GLU A 158 -22.26 -1.87 15.51
C GLU A 158 -21.04 -1.60 14.62
N LEU A 159 -19.98 -2.37 14.77
CA LEU A 159 -18.79 -2.30 13.90
C LEU A 159 -19.03 -3.15 12.65
N LEU A 160 -19.14 -2.48 11.50
CA LEU A 160 -19.49 -3.06 10.22
C LEU A 160 -18.34 -2.93 9.20
N CYS A 161 -18.32 -3.85 8.23
CA CYS A 161 -17.43 -3.79 7.08
C CYS A 161 -18.23 -3.47 5.79
N VAL A 162 -18.14 -4.33 4.78
CA VAL A 162 -18.86 -4.27 3.50
C VAL A 162 -19.66 -5.56 3.32
N PRO A 163 -20.57 -5.67 2.35
CA PRO A 163 -21.15 -6.97 1.98
C PRO A 163 -20.07 -7.97 1.58
N ILE A 164 -20.18 -9.21 2.01
CA ILE A 164 -19.28 -10.30 1.65
C ILE A 164 -19.86 -11.03 0.43
N LEU A 165 -19.11 -11.09 -0.66
CA LEU A 165 -19.49 -11.76 -1.89
C LEU A 165 -18.54 -12.94 -2.15
N THR A 166 -19.01 -14.17 -2.00
CA THR A 166 -18.23 -15.40 -2.22
C THR A 166 -18.65 -16.17 -3.46
N GLU A 167 -19.71 -15.71 -4.13
CA GLU A 167 -20.28 -16.26 -5.36
C GLU A 167 -20.41 -15.15 -6.41
N SER A 168 -20.39 -15.54 -7.70
CA SER A 168 -20.59 -14.58 -8.78
C SER A 168 -22.01 -14.04 -8.77
N GLN A 169 -22.13 -12.74 -9.07
CA GLN A 169 -23.44 -12.08 -9.14
C GLN A 169 -23.96 -12.10 -10.57
N THR A 170 -25.24 -12.42 -10.75
CA THR A 170 -25.98 -12.40 -12.01
C THR A 170 -27.05 -11.31 -11.97
N VAL A 171 -27.71 -11.09 -13.10
CA VAL A 171 -28.83 -10.12 -13.16
C VAL A 171 -30.00 -10.47 -12.24
N GLU A 172 -30.07 -11.70 -11.78
CA GLU A 172 -31.12 -12.19 -10.86
C GLU A 172 -30.69 -12.09 -9.38
N SER A 173 -29.41 -11.76 -9.12
CA SER A 173 -28.89 -11.67 -7.76
C SER A 173 -29.47 -10.49 -6.99
N ASN A 174 -29.61 -10.66 -5.68
CA ASN A 174 -29.99 -9.55 -4.80
C ASN A 174 -28.77 -8.65 -4.53
N PHE A 175 -28.74 -7.49 -5.18
CA PHE A 175 -27.67 -6.50 -4.97
C PHE A 175 -27.87 -5.64 -3.71
N ASN A 176 -29.08 -5.62 -3.13
CA ASN A 176 -29.38 -4.82 -1.94
C ASN A 176 -29.02 -5.57 -0.64
N LEU A 177 -27.74 -5.91 -0.52
CA LEU A 177 -27.20 -6.64 0.63
C LEU A 177 -26.84 -5.68 1.77
N PRO A 178 -27.08 -6.08 3.04
CA PRO A 178 -26.56 -5.34 4.18
C PRO A 178 -25.04 -5.49 4.29
N ARG A 179 -24.43 -4.57 5.02
CA ARG A 179 -23.03 -4.69 5.44
C ARG A 179 -22.89 -5.89 6.40
N ALA A 180 -21.81 -6.65 6.22
CA ALA A 180 -21.42 -7.69 7.17
C ALA A 180 -20.77 -7.08 8.43
N SER A 181 -20.70 -7.84 9.51
CA SER A 181 -19.91 -7.44 10.68
C SER A 181 -18.43 -7.37 10.32
N PHE A 182 -17.67 -6.56 11.03
CA PHE A 182 -16.22 -6.46 10.88
C PHE A 182 -15.55 -7.83 11.06
N GLN A 183 -15.93 -8.56 12.12
CA GLN A 183 -15.42 -9.88 12.44
C GLN A 183 -15.65 -10.89 11.29
N ALA A 184 -16.86 -10.91 10.72
CA ALA A 184 -17.16 -11.80 9.60
C ALA A 184 -16.28 -11.52 8.37
N CYS A 185 -15.97 -10.23 8.10
CA CYS A 185 -15.04 -9.88 7.01
C CYS A 185 -13.60 -10.34 7.31
N VAL A 186 -13.12 -10.18 8.55
CA VAL A 186 -11.80 -10.69 8.96
C VAL A 186 -11.72 -12.22 8.78
N GLU A 187 -12.74 -12.94 9.22
CA GLU A 187 -12.82 -14.40 9.08
C GLU A 187 -12.86 -14.83 7.61
N GLN A 188 -13.59 -14.12 6.76
CA GLN A 188 -13.63 -14.41 5.33
C GLN A 188 -12.27 -14.15 4.66
N ILE A 189 -11.58 -13.06 5.02
CA ILE A 189 -10.22 -12.79 4.55
C ILE A 189 -9.30 -13.94 4.94
N TYR A 190 -9.31 -14.35 6.20
CA TYR A 190 -8.47 -15.47 6.67
C TYR A 190 -8.82 -16.79 6.00
N SER A 191 -10.10 -17.07 5.75
CA SER A 191 -10.53 -18.24 5.02
C SER A 191 -9.94 -18.29 3.60
N ASP A 192 -9.99 -17.19 2.87
CA ASP A 192 -9.46 -17.11 1.51
C ASP A 192 -7.92 -17.16 1.50
N LEU A 193 -7.25 -16.45 2.41
CA LEU A 193 -5.79 -16.48 2.52
C LEU A 193 -5.29 -17.88 2.94
N SER A 194 -5.99 -18.60 3.83
CA SER A 194 -5.64 -19.98 4.21
C SER A 194 -5.69 -20.92 3.02
N LYS A 195 -6.71 -20.79 2.15
CA LYS A 195 -6.78 -21.59 0.91
C LYS A 195 -5.63 -21.27 -0.04
N ALA A 196 -5.25 -20.00 -0.14
CA ALA A 196 -4.08 -19.60 -0.94
C ALA A 196 -2.79 -20.18 -0.35
N GLU A 197 -2.57 -20.09 0.97
CA GLU A 197 -1.41 -20.65 1.67
C GLU A 197 -1.28 -22.17 1.51
N GLU A 198 -2.41 -22.89 1.48
CA GLU A 198 -2.46 -24.33 1.27
C GLU A 198 -2.15 -24.74 -0.19
N MET A 199 -2.62 -23.96 -1.15
CA MET A 199 -2.52 -24.28 -2.57
C MET A 199 -1.23 -23.84 -3.22
N LEU A 200 -0.60 -22.75 -2.72
CA LEU A 200 0.54 -22.09 -3.35
C LEU A 200 1.85 -22.40 -2.61
N PRO A 201 2.99 -22.44 -3.32
CA PRO A 201 4.29 -22.45 -2.66
C PRO A 201 4.50 -21.12 -1.91
N TRP A 202 5.41 -21.12 -0.94
CA TRP A 202 5.81 -19.89 -0.27
C TRP A 202 6.27 -18.84 -1.27
N GLU A 203 7.19 -19.22 -2.15
CA GLU A 203 7.65 -18.41 -3.27
C GLU A 203 7.72 -19.25 -4.55
N TYR A 204 7.59 -18.59 -5.69
CA TYR A 204 7.78 -19.23 -6.98
C TYR A 204 9.26 -19.25 -7.34
N GLU A 205 9.89 -20.42 -7.19
CA GLU A 205 11.30 -20.63 -7.49
C GLU A 205 11.53 -21.95 -8.24
N ASP A 206 12.59 -21.98 -9.06
CA ASP A 206 12.99 -23.24 -9.67
C ASP A 206 13.65 -24.12 -8.60
N VAL A 207 13.11 -25.31 -8.42
CA VAL A 207 13.55 -26.27 -7.40
C VAL A 207 14.34 -27.41 -8.02
N THR A 208 15.14 -28.10 -7.19
CA THR A 208 15.86 -29.33 -7.56
C THR A 208 15.16 -30.60 -7.07
N THR A 209 14.10 -30.44 -6.25
CA THR A 209 13.24 -31.51 -5.75
C THR A 209 11.83 -30.95 -5.60
N VAL A 210 10.84 -31.65 -6.08
CA VAL A 210 9.43 -31.23 -5.94
C VAL A 210 9.06 -31.20 -4.46
N PRO A 211 8.53 -30.08 -3.93
CA PRO A 211 8.13 -29.97 -2.53
C PRO A 211 7.05 -31.00 -2.17
N ALA A 212 7.08 -31.48 -0.93
CA ALA A 212 6.24 -32.60 -0.47
C ALA A 212 4.75 -32.38 -0.72
N GLU A 213 4.26 -31.14 -0.54
CA GLU A 213 2.87 -30.74 -0.72
C GLU A 213 2.38 -30.78 -2.19
N PHE A 214 3.31 -30.89 -3.15
CA PHE A 214 2.99 -31.01 -4.58
C PHE A 214 3.29 -32.39 -5.18
N GLN A 215 3.92 -33.29 -4.42
CA GLN A 215 4.34 -34.61 -4.92
C GLN A 215 3.16 -35.53 -5.31
N SER A 216 1.96 -35.27 -4.78
CA SER A 216 0.73 -35.97 -5.21
C SER A 216 0.26 -35.56 -6.62
N LEU A 217 0.72 -34.39 -7.12
CA LEU A 217 0.37 -33.88 -8.44
C LEU A 217 1.44 -34.21 -9.49
N THR A 218 2.70 -34.17 -9.12
CA THR A 218 3.83 -34.52 -9.99
C THR A 218 5.08 -34.91 -9.20
N GLN A 219 5.89 -35.79 -9.77
CA GLN A 219 7.28 -36.04 -9.33
C GLN A 219 8.29 -35.42 -10.31
N ASP A 220 7.85 -34.85 -11.42
CA ASP A 220 8.68 -34.26 -12.46
C ASP A 220 9.02 -32.81 -12.11
N ILE A 221 10.30 -32.57 -11.83
CA ILE A 221 10.87 -31.25 -11.50
C ILE A 221 10.63 -30.24 -12.63
N GLY A 222 10.77 -30.67 -13.90
CA GLY A 222 10.57 -29.81 -15.06
C GLY A 222 9.12 -29.35 -15.21
N LYS A 223 8.15 -30.22 -14.92
CA LYS A 223 6.74 -29.87 -14.91
C LYS A 223 6.42 -28.91 -13.76
N TYR A 224 6.92 -29.19 -12.56
CA TYR A 224 6.78 -28.29 -11.42
C TYR A 224 7.36 -26.89 -11.71
N ASN A 225 8.63 -26.82 -12.13
CA ASN A 225 9.31 -25.54 -12.43
C ASN A 225 8.64 -24.77 -13.58
N THR A 226 8.00 -25.49 -14.54
CA THR A 226 7.22 -24.84 -15.60
C THR A 226 6.04 -24.04 -15.04
N VAL A 227 5.38 -24.56 -14.01
CA VAL A 227 4.12 -24.00 -13.47
C VAL A 227 4.35 -23.19 -12.21
N MET A 228 5.13 -23.70 -11.25
CA MET A 228 5.37 -23.15 -9.92
C MET A 228 6.77 -22.55 -9.77
N GLY A 229 7.54 -22.45 -10.87
CA GLY A 229 8.93 -21.99 -10.85
C GLY A 229 9.07 -20.47 -10.98
N ALA A 230 10.32 -20.03 -11.16
CA ALA A 230 10.76 -18.64 -11.16
C ALA A 230 10.00 -17.70 -12.12
N LYS A 231 9.45 -18.22 -13.20
CA LYS A 231 8.65 -17.43 -14.16
C LYS A 231 7.36 -16.84 -13.56
N ALA A 232 6.86 -17.41 -12.47
CA ALA A 232 5.65 -16.96 -11.79
C ALA A 232 5.93 -15.96 -10.62
N ARG A 233 7.17 -15.58 -10.34
CA ARG A 233 7.59 -14.86 -9.12
C ARG A 233 6.79 -13.61 -8.76
N GLN A 234 6.27 -12.88 -9.73
CA GLN A 234 5.50 -11.66 -9.45
C GLN A 234 3.99 -11.93 -9.31
N LEU A 235 3.56 -13.18 -9.46
CA LEU A 235 2.18 -13.58 -9.20
C LEU A 235 1.96 -13.81 -7.70
N PHE A 236 0.70 -13.83 -7.29
CA PHE A 236 0.29 -14.05 -5.90
C PHE A 236 0.74 -15.43 -5.43
N ASN A 237 1.45 -15.51 -4.31
CA ASN A 237 2.01 -16.75 -3.74
C ASN A 237 1.68 -16.89 -2.24
N GLY A 238 2.12 -17.96 -1.61
CA GLY A 238 1.84 -18.24 -0.21
C GLY A 238 2.46 -17.25 0.77
N LEU A 239 3.60 -16.64 0.44
CA LEU A 239 4.24 -15.61 1.25
C LEU A 239 3.46 -14.29 1.19
N ILE A 240 2.94 -13.94 0.01
CA ILE A 240 2.06 -12.76 -0.16
C ILE A 240 0.77 -12.95 0.65
N ALA A 241 0.18 -14.16 0.64
CA ALA A 241 -0.99 -14.47 1.45
C ALA A 241 -0.73 -14.21 2.95
N ARG A 242 0.42 -14.69 3.46
CA ARG A 242 0.83 -14.46 4.85
C ARG A 242 1.05 -12.99 5.18
N ALA A 243 1.65 -12.22 4.27
CA ALA A 243 1.81 -10.78 4.45
C ALA A 243 0.45 -10.05 4.56
N TYR A 244 -0.54 -10.43 3.75
CA TYR A 244 -1.90 -9.86 3.87
C TYR A 244 -2.64 -10.36 5.12
N ARG A 245 -2.34 -11.55 5.60
CA ARG A 245 -2.80 -12.01 6.93
C ARG A 245 -2.24 -11.10 8.03
N VAL A 246 -0.94 -10.76 8.01
CA VAL A 246 -0.32 -9.81 8.94
C VAL A 246 -1.02 -8.46 8.90
N ARG A 247 -1.18 -7.87 7.70
CA ARG A 247 -1.87 -6.59 7.52
C ARG A 247 -3.30 -6.60 8.09
N THR A 248 -4.03 -7.70 7.86
CA THR A 248 -5.39 -7.86 8.37
C THR A 248 -5.39 -7.97 9.90
N ALA A 249 -4.49 -8.76 10.47
CA ALA A 249 -4.38 -8.96 11.92
C ALA A 249 -4.01 -7.66 12.65
N ILE A 250 -3.01 -6.91 12.14
CA ILE A 250 -2.60 -5.61 12.69
C ILE A 250 -3.76 -4.61 12.65
N LEU A 251 -4.47 -4.52 11.53
CA LEU A 251 -5.63 -3.64 11.40
C LEU A 251 -6.72 -4.02 12.42
N ALA A 252 -7.07 -5.30 12.47
CA ALA A 252 -8.15 -5.79 13.30
C ALA A 252 -7.85 -5.71 14.82
N ALA A 253 -6.60 -5.91 15.22
CA ALA A 253 -6.18 -5.76 16.62
C ALA A 253 -6.04 -4.29 17.06
N SER A 254 -6.05 -3.33 16.12
CA SER A 254 -5.78 -1.91 16.42
C SER A 254 -6.91 -1.23 17.20
N PRO A 255 -6.60 -0.21 18.03
CA PRO A 255 -7.55 0.45 18.94
C PRO A 255 -8.85 0.94 18.31
N ALA A 256 -8.80 1.41 17.05
CA ALA A 256 -9.99 1.93 16.36
C ALA A 256 -11.07 0.88 16.08
N PHE A 257 -10.71 -0.41 16.10
CA PHE A 257 -11.61 -1.52 15.77
C PHE A 257 -11.88 -2.44 16.97
N GLN A 258 -11.42 -2.06 18.17
CA GLN A 258 -11.65 -2.84 19.38
C GLN A 258 -13.09 -2.68 19.88
N THR A 259 -13.84 -3.76 19.84
CA THR A 259 -15.22 -3.88 20.35
C THR A 259 -15.41 -5.30 20.93
N PRO A 260 -16.43 -5.54 21.77
CA PRO A 260 -16.70 -6.90 22.26
C PRO A 260 -17.01 -7.93 21.14
N SER A 261 -17.42 -7.46 19.97
CA SER A 261 -17.73 -8.32 18.81
C SER A 261 -16.52 -8.60 17.89
N ASN A 262 -15.41 -7.89 18.08
CA ASN A 262 -14.16 -8.14 17.38
C ASN A 262 -13.24 -8.95 18.31
N THR A 263 -12.95 -10.20 17.94
CA THR A 263 -12.16 -11.13 18.75
C THR A 263 -10.67 -11.16 18.38
N SER A 264 -10.25 -10.33 17.41
CA SER A 264 -8.86 -10.27 16.94
C SER A 264 -7.92 -9.76 18.05
N THR A 265 -6.77 -10.40 18.19
CA THR A 265 -5.80 -10.12 19.24
C THR A 265 -4.45 -9.67 18.71
N TRP A 266 -3.70 -8.93 19.52
CA TRP A 266 -2.31 -8.58 19.21
C TRP A 266 -1.40 -9.81 19.17
N GLU A 267 -1.71 -10.84 19.94
CA GLU A 267 -0.96 -12.11 19.92
C GLU A 267 -1.06 -12.79 18.56
N GLU A 268 -2.27 -12.90 17.98
CA GLU A 268 -2.47 -13.43 16.63
C GLU A 268 -1.69 -12.63 15.59
N ALA A 269 -1.71 -11.30 15.71
CA ALA A 269 -0.96 -10.42 14.81
C ALA A 269 0.56 -10.63 14.92
N ALA A 270 1.08 -10.77 16.15
CA ALA A 270 2.49 -11.03 16.39
C ALA A 270 2.93 -12.40 15.82
N MET A 271 2.13 -13.44 16.04
CA MET A 271 2.43 -14.78 15.51
C MET A 271 2.35 -14.84 13.98
N ALA A 272 1.40 -14.14 13.37
CA ALA A 272 1.34 -14.03 11.92
C ALA A 272 2.59 -13.35 11.35
N ALA A 273 3.03 -12.24 11.94
CA ALA A 273 4.23 -11.53 11.52
C ALA A 273 5.51 -12.34 11.76
N ALA A 274 5.60 -13.04 12.90
CA ALA A 274 6.72 -13.93 13.20
C ALA A 274 6.93 -15.00 12.12
N SER A 275 5.85 -15.60 11.62
CA SER A 275 5.93 -16.62 10.56
C SER A 275 6.60 -16.08 9.28
N VAL A 276 6.35 -14.83 8.91
CA VAL A 276 6.98 -14.18 7.75
C VAL A 276 8.45 -13.85 8.02
N ILE A 277 8.75 -13.36 9.23
CA ILE A 277 10.11 -13.02 9.66
C ILE A 277 10.98 -14.27 9.75
N ASP A 278 10.46 -15.36 10.31
CA ASP A 278 11.19 -16.63 10.43
C ASP A 278 11.52 -17.21 9.05
N TYR A 279 10.57 -17.14 8.11
CA TYR A 279 10.82 -17.51 6.71
C TYR A 279 11.94 -16.67 6.08
N ASN A 280 12.01 -15.39 6.41
CA ASN A 280 13.07 -14.47 5.93
C ASN A 280 14.42 -14.69 6.66
N GLY A 281 14.52 -15.64 7.59
CA GLY A 281 15.74 -15.91 8.36
C GLY A 281 15.85 -15.19 9.72
N GLY A 282 14.72 -14.83 10.32
CA GLY A 282 14.68 -14.16 11.62
C GLY A 282 15.22 -12.72 11.55
N ILE A 283 15.85 -12.26 12.63
CA ILE A 283 16.47 -10.92 12.68
C ILE A 283 17.58 -10.75 11.65
N ASP A 284 18.36 -11.80 11.38
CA ASP A 284 19.47 -11.77 10.42
C ASP A 284 18.99 -11.62 8.96
N GLY A 285 17.71 -11.90 8.70
CA GLY A 285 17.06 -11.68 7.41
C GLY A 285 16.76 -10.20 7.10
N LEU A 286 16.86 -9.30 8.08
CA LEU A 286 16.62 -7.87 7.86
C LEU A 286 17.64 -7.30 6.87
N ALA A 287 17.17 -6.86 5.71
CA ALA A 287 18.03 -6.39 4.63
C ALA A 287 18.81 -5.13 5.03
N ALA A 288 20.13 -5.17 4.87
CA ALA A 288 21.02 -4.05 5.21
C ALA A 288 20.72 -2.79 4.37
N ASP A 289 20.29 -2.98 3.12
CA ASP A 289 19.91 -1.93 2.16
C ASP A 289 18.42 -1.54 2.21
N GLY A 290 17.69 -2.00 3.21
CA GLY A 290 16.26 -1.72 3.35
C GLY A 290 15.89 -0.23 3.42
N ILE A 291 16.80 0.64 3.86
CA ILE A 291 16.61 2.10 3.84
C ILE A 291 16.97 2.75 2.49
N THR A 292 17.51 2.01 1.55
CA THR A 292 18.01 2.48 0.23
C THR A 292 17.47 1.63 -0.93
N TYR A 293 16.43 0.83 -0.71
CA TYR A 293 15.89 -0.12 -1.68
C TYR A 293 15.54 0.50 -3.04
N TYR A 294 15.30 1.81 -3.10
CA TYR A 294 14.94 2.59 -4.30
C TYR A 294 16.17 3.22 -4.99
N GLU A 295 17.35 3.22 -4.36
CA GLU A 295 18.56 3.82 -4.93
C GLU A 295 19.10 3.02 -6.13
N ALA A 296 19.89 3.69 -6.97
CA ALA A 296 20.40 3.15 -8.22
C ALA A 296 21.08 1.78 -8.08
N THR A 297 21.92 1.60 -7.05
CA THR A 297 22.67 0.35 -6.81
C THR A 297 21.75 -0.85 -6.58
N VAL A 298 20.62 -0.66 -5.91
CA VAL A 298 19.65 -1.73 -5.67
C VAL A 298 18.74 -1.90 -6.88
N ALA A 299 18.19 -0.79 -7.42
CA ALA A 299 17.27 -0.85 -8.55
C ALA A 299 17.92 -1.43 -9.81
N ASP A 300 19.18 -1.09 -10.12
CA ASP A 300 19.90 -1.62 -11.29
C ASP A 300 20.29 -3.09 -11.13
N ALA A 301 20.34 -3.62 -9.90
CA ALA A 301 20.56 -5.04 -9.63
C ALA A 301 19.31 -5.90 -9.82
N VAL A 302 18.13 -5.29 -9.89
CA VAL A 302 16.86 -6.02 -10.11
C VAL A 302 16.83 -6.56 -11.54
N LYS A 303 16.78 -7.88 -11.65
CA LYS A 303 16.66 -8.60 -12.92
C LYS A 303 15.41 -9.46 -12.92
N ASP A 304 15.12 -10.03 -14.08
CA ASP A 304 13.90 -10.83 -14.32
C ASP A 304 13.49 -11.71 -13.15
N GLY A 305 12.40 -11.32 -12.51
CA GLY A 305 11.75 -12.05 -11.44
C GLY A 305 12.47 -12.04 -10.07
N ILE A 306 13.73 -11.55 -9.96
CA ILE A 306 14.45 -11.52 -8.69
C ILE A 306 14.06 -10.29 -7.87
N ASN A 307 13.64 -10.50 -6.63
CA ASN A 307 13.39 -9.43 -5.70
C ASN A 307 14.68 -9.04 -4.94
N PRO A 308 14.91 -7.74 -4.68
CA PRO A 308 15.89 -7.34 -3.66
C PRO A 308 15.51 -7.95 -2.30
N LYS A 309 16.47 -8.18 -1.42
CA LYS A 309 16.23 -8.79 -0.09
C LYS A 309 15.18 -8.07 0.76
N GLU A 310 15.04 -6.77 0.61
CA GLU A 310 14.04 -5.97 1.30
C GLU A 310 12.61 -6.22 0.78
N ILE A 311 12.46 -6.72 -0.45
CA ILE A 311 11.18 -6.72 -1.16
C ILE A 311 10.57 -8.12 -1.16
N LEU A 312 9.42 -8.25 -0.49
CA LEU A 312 8.63 -9.47 -0.51
C LEU A 312 7.82 -9.58 -1.80
N TRP A 313 7.18 -8.48 -2.24
CA TRP A 313 6.40 -8.43 -3.46
C TRP A 313 6.52 -7.05 -4.12
N ARG A 314 6.60 -7.00 -5.44
CA ARG A 314 6.74 -5.76 -6.22
C ARG A 314 5.99 -5.82 -7.54
N GLU A 315 5.84 -4.66 -8.14
CA GLU A 315 5.49 -4.55 -9.56
C GLU A 315 6.67 -4.96 -10.44
N ASN A 316 6.40 -5.20 -11.72
CA ASN A 316 7.46 -5.40 -12.68
C ASN A 316 8.33 -4.15 -12.78
N ILE A 317 9.62 -4.34 -13.08
CA ILE A 317 10.52 -3.22 -13.32
C ILE A 317 10.12 -2.48 -14.59
N SER A 318 10.10 -1.14 -14.54
CA SER A 318 9.82 -0.31 -15.71
C SER A 318 10.96 -0.34 -16.73
N SER A 319 10.64 -0.01 -17.98
CA SER A 319 11.67 0.10 -19.04
C SER A 319 12.57 1.33 -18.90
N GLY A 320 12.25 2.20 -17.95
CA GLY A 320 12.93 3.47 -17.69
C GLY A 320 12.03 4.67 -17.97
N ASP A 321 11.89 5.53 -16.97
CA ASP A 321 11.09 6.76 -17.03
C ASP A 321 11.68 7.83 -16.09
N THR A 322 11.06 9.00 -16.08
CA THR A 322 11.38 10.15 -15.21
C THR A 322 10.17 10.57 -14.39
N ASN A 323 9.12 9.74 -14.32
CA ASN A 323 7.82 10.14 -13.80
C ASN A 323 7.85 10.52 -12.32
N GLN A 324 8.54 9.74 -11.50
CA GLN A 324 8.63 10.00 -10.05
C GLN A 324 9.45 11.26 -9.79
N GLU A 325 10.60 11.39 -10.43
CA GLU A 325 11.51 12.54 -10.28
C GLU A 325 10.87 13.81 -10.84
N GLY A 326 10.27 13.76 -12.02
CA GLY A 326 9.55 14.89 -12.63
C GLY A 326 8.36 15.36 -11.79
N ARG A 327 7.75 14.46 -11.01
CA ARG A 327 6.66 14.81 -10.09
C ARG A 327 7.17 15.43 -8.79
N HIS A 328 8.30 14.96 -8.24
CA HIS A 328 8.66 15.24 -6.85
C HIS A 328 9.95 16.02 -6.64
N LEU A 329 10.90 16.04 -7.60
CA LEU A 329 12.11 16.85 -7.49
C LEU A 329 11.78 18.35 -7.46
N PRO A 330 12.69 19.18 -6.88
CA PRO A 330 12.59 20.62 -6.91
C PRO A 330 12.53 21.20 -8.34
N PRO A 331 11.93 22.37 -8.56
CA PRO A 331 11.85 23.01 -9.88
C PRO A 331 13.18 23.22 -10.58
N SER A 332 14.24 23.55 -9.85
CA SER A 332 15.58 23.73 -10.42
C SER A 332 16.21 22.43 -10.93
N LEU A 333 15.59 21.29 -10.66
CA LEU A 333 15.90 19.97 -11.20
C LEU A 333 14.80 19.50 -12.19
N PHE A 334 13.98 20.41 -12.67
CA PHE A 334 12.88 20.18 -13.61
C PHE A 334 11.75 19.32 -13.05
N GLY A 335 11.63 19.24 -11.71
CA GLY A 335 10.52 18.60 -11.04
C GLY A 335 9.36 19.56 -10.74
N SER A 336 8.25 18.98 -10.28
CA SER A 336 7.04 19.71 -9.86
C SER A 336 6.88 19.79 -8.34
N GLY A 337 7.80 19.26 -7.56
CA GLY A 337 7.87 19.36 -6.10
C GLY A 337 6.59 18.96 -5.36
N ASN A 338 5.81 17.97 -5.84
CA ASN A 338 4.45 17.75 -5.32
C ASN A 338 4.40 17.34 -3.85
N MET A 339 5.28 16.44 -3.39
CA MET A 339 5.34 16.01 -2.00
C MET A 339 6.24 16.96 -1.18
N ASN A 340 5.63 17.71 -0.29
CA ASN A 340 6.34 18.60 0.61
C ASN A 340 6.31 18.05 2.05
N PRO A 341 7.39 17.39 2.50
CA PRO A 341 7.52 16.94 3.89
C PRO A 341 7.33 18.07 4.89
N SER A 342 6.71 17.78 6.02
CA SER A 342 6.46 18.76 7.07
C SER A 342 7.65 18.91 8.04
N GLN A 343 7.70 20.02 8.77
CA GLN A 343 8.57 20.16 9.94
C GLN A 343 8.21 19.12 11.01
N ASN A 344 6.94 18.72 11.13
CA ASN A 344 6.50 17.69 12.07
C ASN A 344 7.20 16.34 11.81
N LEU A 345 7.32 15.93 10.53
CA LEU A 345 8.08 14.75 10.16
C LEU A 345 9.58 14.92 10.40
N VAL A 346 10.14 16.07 10.05
CA VAL A 346 11.57 16.37 10.28
C VAL A 346 11.91 16.34 11.76
N ASP A 347 11.04 16.86 12.63
CA ASP A 347 11.22 16.82 14.09
C ASP A 347 11.15 15.37 14.63
N ALA A 348 10.39 14.50 14.00
CA ALA A 348 10.25 13.09 14.41
C ALA A 348 11.54 12.25 14.22
N PHE A 349 12.43 12.65 13.32
CA PHE A 349 13.75 12.01 13.22
C PHE A 349 14.57 12.31 14.48
N PRO A 350 15.09 11.30 15.20
CA PRO A 350 15.90 11.54 16.40
C PRO A 350 17.30 12.08 16.06
N MET A 351 18.08 12.34 17.07
CA MET A 351 19.51 12.51 16.93
C MET A 351 20.19 11.15 16.64
N ALA A 352 21.37 11.17 16.05
CA ALA A 352 22.14 9.94 15.75
C ALA A 352 22.45 9.11 17.00
N ASN A 353 22.49 9.75 18.20
CA ASN A 353 22.65 9.06 19.48
C ASN A 353 21.37 8.35 19.96
N GLY A 354 20.27 8.43 19.22
CA GLY A 354 19.02 7.74 19.47
C GLY A 354 17.96 8.54 20.22
N TYR A 355 18.30 9.64 20.87
CA TYR A 355 17.35 10.46 21.62
C TYR A 355 16.52 11.37 20.71
N PRO A 356 15.21 11.55 20.97
CA PRO A 356 14.40 12.53 20.27
C PRO A 356 14.91 13.95 20.54
N ILE A 357 14.67 14.89 19.61
CA ILE A 357 15.23 16.26 19.68
C ILE A 357 14.69 17.09 20.85
N ASP A 358 13.54 16.73 21.38
CA ASP A 358 12.90 17.36 22.54
C ASP A 358 13.42 16.85 23.91
N ASP A 359 14.20 15.77 23.93
CA ASP A 359 14.96 15.39 25.13
C ASP A 359 16.16 16.31 25.30
N VAL A 360 15.91 17.50 25.87
CA VAL A 360 16.91 18.59 26.01
C VAL A 360 18.15 18.16 26.82
N THR A 361 18.05 17.12 27.62
CA THR A 361 19.14 16.65 28.47
C THR A 361 20.10 15.74 27.73
N ASN A 362 19.57 14.83 26.90
CA ASN A 362 20.35 13.73 26.34
C ASN A 362 20.54 13.81 24.82
N SER A 363 19.67 14.53 24.11
CA SER A 363 19.71 14.58 22.65
C SER A 363 20.95 15.30 22.10
N GLY A 364 21.38 16.38 22.78
CA GLY A 364 22.43 17.25 22.27
C GLY A 364 22.00 18.03 21.02
N TYR A 365 20.68 18.20 20.82
CA TYR A 365 20.12 18.93 19.68
C TYR A 365 20.46 20.43 19.75
N ASP A 366 21.05 20.94 18.66
CA ASP A 366 21.36 22.36 18.49
C ASP A 366 20.38 23.00 17.51
N LYS A 367 19.50 23.86 18.01
CA LYS A 367 18.52 24.59 17.18
C LYS A 367 19.16 25.48 16.12
N SER A 368 20.40 25.92 16.28
CA SER A 368 21.10 26.73 15.26
C SER A 368 21.59 25.88 14.08
N LYS A 369 21.66 24.52 14.27
CA LYS A 369 22.11 23.55 13.29
C LYS A 369 21.14 22.36 13.25
N PRO A 370 19.90 22.57 12.82
CA PRO A 370 18.80 21.61 13.03
C PRO A 370 18.98 20.28 12.28
N TYR A 371 19.91 20.19 11.34
CA TYR A 371 20.19 18.98 10.56
C TYR A 371 21.47 18.26 10.97
N ASP A 372 22.29 18.87 11.86
CA ASP A 372 23.55 18.28 12.28
C ASP A 372 23.31 17.11 13.24
N LYS A 373 24.10 16.03 13.05
CA LYS A 373 24.08 14.82 13.91
C LYS A 373 22.69 14.20 14.10
N ARG A 374 21.81 14.37 13.12
CA ARG A 374 20.49 13.74 13.10
C ARG A 374 20.58 12.28 12.63
N ASP A 375 19.53 11.55 12.82
CA ASP A 375 19.29 10.26 12.20
C ASP A 375 19.70 10.29 10.72
N PRO A 376 20.56 9.36 10.25
CA PRO A 376 21.04 9.35 8.87
C PRO A 376 19.92 9.26 7.82
N ARG A 377 18.75 8.72 8.18
CA ARG A 377 17.58 8.64 7.29
C ARG A 377 17.05 10.02 6.91
N LEU A 378 17.20 11.05 7.76
CA LEU A 378 16.77 12.41 7.44
C LEU A 378 17.37 12.91 6.12
N ALA A 379 18.68 12.83 5.98
CA ALA A 379 19.38 13.27 4.75
C ALA A 379 19.12 12.36 3.54
N LYS A 380 18.76 11.08 3.79
CA LYS A 380 18.38 10.14 2.73
C LYS A 380 16.97 10.35 2.20
N TYR A 381 16.05 10.79 3.06
CA TYR A 381 14.62 10.82 2.75
C TYR A 381 14.09 12.22 2.43
N ILE A 382 14.78 13.27 2.84
CA ILE A 382 14.32 14.66 2.74
C ILE A 382 15.40 15.55 2.13
N ILE A 383 15.00 16.39 1.18
CA ILE A 383 15.79 17.50 0.66
C ILE A 383 15.43 18.73 1.52
N TYR A 384 16.42 19.29 2.18
CA TYR A 384 16.28 20.46 3.04
C TYR A 384 17.20 21.60 2.58
N ASN A 385 17.04 22.78 3.11
CA ASN A 385 17.84 23.96 2.75
C ASN A 385 19.35 23.70 2.89
N GLY A 386 20.09 23.89 1.80
CA GLY A 386 21.54 23.64 1.74
C GLY A 386 21.95 22.19 1.43
N SER A 387 21.01 21.23 1.37
CA SER A 387 21.31 19.86 0.96
C SER A 387 21.45 19.73 -0.55
N THR A 388 22.01 18.60 -1.02
CA THR A 388 22.20 18.34 -2.45
C THR A 388 21.22 17.30 -2.99
N ALA A 389 20.82 17.45 -4.27
CA ALA A 389 19.93 16.52 -4.94
C ALA A 389 20.19 16.44 -6.47
N GLY A 390 19.59 15.42 -7.09
CA GLY A 390 19.64 15.17 -8.54
C GLY A 390 20.99 14.67 -9.04
N SER A 391 21.06 14.34 -10.31
CA SER A 391 22.23 13.74 -10.99
C SER A 391 23.45 14.64 -10.98
N SER A 392 23.28 15.95 -10.86
CA SER A 392 24.36 16.95 -10.77
C SER A 392 24.77 17.30 -9.34
N ASN A 393 24.17 16.67 -8.31
CA ASN A 393 24.39 17.03 -6.89
C ASN A 393 24.20 18.54 -6.62
N LYS A 394 23.16 19.12 -7.23
CA LYS A 394 22.86 20.55 -7.10
C LYS A 394 22.47 20.88 -5.67
N THR A 395 23.04 21.97 -5.13
CA THR A 395 22.60 22.52 -3.82
C THR A 395 21.23 23.17 -3.96
N ILE A 396 20.31 22.80 -3.07
CA ILE A 396 18.91 23.27 -3.05
C ILE A 396 18.73 24.29 -1.93
N TYR A 397 18.22 25.47 -2.28
CA TYR A 397 17.92 26.53 -1.33
C TYR A 397 16.41 26.75 -1.25
N THR A 398 15.82 26.47 -0.08
CA THR A 398 14.36 26.46 0.11
C THR A 398 13.82 27.71 0.81
N SER A 399 14.67 28.68 1.16
CA SER A 399 14.22 29.96 1.75
C SER A 399 13.21 30.66 0.84
N SER A 400 12.18 31.27 1.43
CA SER A 400 11.26 32.18 0.71
C SER A 400 11.95 33.41 0.10
N LYS A 401 13.18 33.68 0.52
CA LYS A 401 14.05 34.75 0.00
C LYS A 401 15.10 34.24 -0.96
N SER A 402 15.06 32.95 -1.33
CA SER A 402 15.98 32.37 -2.31
C SER A 402 15.79 33.02 -3.68
N ALA A 403 16.91 33.18 -4.40
CA ALA A 403 16.89 33.60 -5.80
C ALA A 403 16.56 32.45 -6.76
N THR A 404 16.34 31.24 -6.25
CA THR A 404 16.04 30.04 -7.03
C THR A 404 14.54 29.70 -6.98
N ASP A 405 14.07 28.98 -7.98
CA ASP A 405 12.68 28.50 -8.04
C ASP A 405 12.35 27.44 -6.96
N ASP A 406 13.33 26.98 -6.21
CA ASP A 406 13.18 25.98 -5.15
C ASP A 406 12.69 26.55 -3.81
N GLY A 407 12.66 27.89 -3.67
CA GLY A 407 12.22 28.57 -2.46
C GLY A 407 10.72 28.39 -2.20
N ILE A 408 10.33 28.56 -0.92
CA ILE A 408 8.93 28.45 -0.50
C ILE A 408 8.02 29.33 -1.36
N ASN A 409 7.02 28.70 -2.00
CA ASN A 409 5.99 29.35 -2.83
C ASN A 409 6.55 30.26 -3.95
N THR A 410 7.80 30.07 -4.39
CA THR A 410 8.42 30.88 -5.44
C THR A 410 7.76 30.65 -6.80
N VAL A 411 7.50 29.41 -7.16
CA VAL A 411 6.77 29.02 -8.37
C VAL A 411 5.48 28.32 -7.96
N GLU A 412 4.35 28.88 -8.39
CA GLU A 412 3.03 28.34 -8.06
C GLU A 412 2.89 26.89 -8.50
N GLN A 413 2.41 26.02 -7.60
CA GLN A 413 2.18 24.59 -7.80
C GLN A 413 3.43 23.78 -8.21
N LYS A 414 4.63 24.33 -8.00
CA LYS A 414 5.90 23.61 -8.24
C LYS A 414 6.86 23.70 -7.06
N SER A 415 6.93 24.85 -6.42
CA SER A 415 7.83 25.03 -5.27
C SER A 415 7.22 24.49 -3.99
N THR A 416 8.08 24.16 -3.04
CA THR A 416 7.67 23.69 -1.72
C THR A 416 6.80 24.72 -0.99
N ARG A 417 5.86 24.22 -0.19
CA ARG A 417 5.07 25.02 0.76
C ARG A 417 5.67 24.99 2.17
N THR A 418 6.55 24.01 2.45
CA THR A 418 7.05 23.70 3.81
C THR A 418 8.51 24.05 4.04
N GLY A 419 9.28 24.30 2.97
CA GLY A 419 10.74 24.41 3.02
C GLY A 419 11.48 23.07 2.84
N TYR A 420 10.76 22.01 2.47
CA TYR A 420 11.29 20.67 2.24
C TYR A 420 10.75 20.06 0.95
N TYR A 421 11.52 19.12 0.37
CA TYR A 421 11.10 18.25 -0.72
C TYR A 421 11.35 16.79 -0.37
N MET A 422 10.56 15.89 -0.91
CA MET A 422 10.79 14.46 -0.77
C MET A 422 12.05 14.03 -1.55
N LYS A 423 12.86 13.15 -0.96
CA LYS A 423 14.00 12.50 -1.60
C LYS A 423 13.86 10.98 -1.65
N LYS A 424 13.27 10.37 -0.61
CA LYS A 424 12.97 8.95 -0.58
C LYS A 424 12.15 8.54 -1.80
N ARG A 425 12.35 7.34 -2.32
CA ARG A 425 11.69 6.78 -3.50
C ARG A 425 12.18 7.37 -4.83
N LEU A 426 13.03 8.40 -4.83
CA LEU A 426 13.55 9.02 -6.04
C LEU A 426 14.96 8.52 -6.34
N ARG A 427 15.21 8.30 -7.61
CA ARG A 427 16.56 8.00 -8.12
C ARG A 427 17.30 9.30 -8.40
N MET A 428 18.36 9.57 -7.64
CA MET A 428 19.16 10.79 -7.80
C MET A 428 20.03 10.79 -9.06
N ASP A 429 20.14 9.67 -9.78
CA ASP A 429 20.81 9.55 -11.08
C ASP A 429 19.88 9.77 -12.30
N VAL A 430 18.59 10.03 -12.06
CA VAL A 430 17.66 10.49 -13.10
C VAL A 430 17.90 11.96 -13.41
N ASN A 431 17.86 12.33 -14.69
CA ASN A 431 17.88 13.71 -15.14
C ASN A 431 16.58 14.05 -15.86
N CYS A 432 15.82 15.01 -15.30
CA CYS A 432 14.54 15.48 -15.87
C CYS A 432 14.70 16.69 -16.82
N ASP A 433 15.92 17.19 -17.07
CA ASP A 433 16.16 18.28 -18.00
C ASP A 433 15.70 17.87 -19.41
N PRO A 434 14.73 18.59 -20.03
CA PRO A 434 14.20 18.22 -21.34
C PRO A 434 15.25 18.29 -22.47
N THR A 435 16.38 19.01 -22.25
CA THR A 435 17.47 19.10 -23.23
C THR A 435 18.50 17.97 -23.10
N SER A 436 18.51 17.26 -21.96
CA SER A 436 19.48 16.20 -21.66
C SER A 436 18.88 15.11 -20.76
N THR A 437 17.63 14.70 -21.04
CA THR A 437 16.89 13.72 -20.25
C THR A 437 17.65 12.40 -20.11
N SER A 438 17.72 11.86 -18.88
CA SER A 438 18.24 10.51 -18.60
C SER A 438 17.25 9.75 -17.74
N ALA A 439 16.42 8.93 -18.38
CA ALA A 439 15.46 8.05 -17.73
C ALA A 439 16.15 6.83 -17.10
N LYS A 440 15.58 6.30 -16.02
CA LYS A 440 16.07 5.10 -15.35
C LYS A 440 14.91 4.15 -15.05
N ALA A 441 15.23 2.87 -14.94
CA ALA A 441 14.27 1.85 -14.57
C ALA A 441 13.89 1.99 -13.08
N HIS A 442 12.60 1.81 -12.79
CA HIS A 442 12.04 1.82 -11.44
C HIS A 442 11.28 0.53 -11.19
N TYR A 443 11.13 0.17 -9.94
CA TYR A 443 10.13 -0.77 -9.48
C TYR A 443 9.43 -0.22 -8.24
N ASN A 444 8.17 -0.56 -8.09
CA ASN A 444 7.39 -0.18 -6.91
C ASN A 444 7.16 -1.43 -6.05
N PRO A 445 7.55 -1.44 -4.77
CA PRO A 445 7.19 -2.52 -3.87
C PRO A 445 5.66 -2.54 -3.68
N ARG A 446 5.10 -3.72 -3.45
CA ARG A 446 3.73 -3.93 -2.96
C ARG A 446 3.74 -4.32 -1.50
N VAL A 447 4.77 -5.07 -1.10
CA VAL A 447 5.06 -5.44 0.29
C VAL A 447 6.57 -5.49 0.47
N ARG A 448 7.07 -4.92 1.55
CA ARG A 448 8.48 -5.05 1.94
C ARG A 448 8.63 -5.62 3.36
N TYR A 449 9.76 -6.31 3.57
CA TYR A 449 9.99 -7.00 4.84
C TYR A 449 10.06 -6.06 6.05
N THR A 450 10.61 -4.85 5.91
CA THR A 450 10.64 -3.88 7.03
C THR A 450 9.25 -3.60 7.60
N GLU A 451 8.19 -3.59 6.77
CA GLU A 451 6.81 -3.49 7.25
C GLU A 451 6.46 -4.65 8.18
N MET A 452 6.78 -5.89 7.80
CA MET A 452 6.50 -7.09 8.60
C MET A 452 7.25 -7.10 9.94
N TYR A 453 8.51 -6.64 9.95
CA TYR A 453 9.28 -6.46 11.18
C TYR A 453 8.64 -5.43 12.11
N LEU A 454 8.19 -4.29 11.58
CA LEU A 454 7.53 -3.25 12.37
C LEU A 454 6.15 -3.69 12.87
N ASP A 455 5.41 -4.44 12.06
CA ASP A 455 4.14 -5.05 12.45
C ASP A 455 4.32 -6.03 13.60
N TYR A 456 5.37 -6.86 13.55
CA TYR A 456 5.73 -7.74 14.66
C TYR A 456 6.08 -6.95 15.92
N ALA A 457 6.95 -5.94 15.79
CA ALA A 457 7.39 -5.15 16.94
C ALA A 457 6.20 -4.48 17.65
N GLU A 458 5.25 -3.93 16.88
CA GLU A 458 4.02 -3.36 17.42
C GLU A 458 3.19 -4.42 18.12
N ALA A 459 2.85 -5.50 17.43
CA ALA A 459 1.98 -6.53 17.97
C ALA A 459 2.57 -7.25 19.19
N ALA A 460 3.86 -7.58 19.17
CA ALA A 460 4.55 -8.23 20.27
C ALA A 460 4.65 -7.34 21.52
N ASN A 461 4.91 -6.03 21.31
CA ASN A 461 4.90 -5.08 22.42
C ASN A 461 3.52 -4.97 23.09
N GLU A 462 2.46 -4.92 22.27
CA GLU A 462 1.08 -4.82 22.78
C GLU A 462 0.62 -6.11 23.46
N ALA A 463 1.01 -7.27 22.92
CA ALA A 463 0.60 -8.56 23.46
C ALA A 463 1.40 -8.97 24.70
N TRP A 464 2.71 -8.76 24.70
CA TRP A 464 3.63 -9.40 25.66
C TRP A 464 4.59 -8.43 26.34
N GLY A 465 4.65 -7.18 25.88
CA GLY A 465 5.60 -6.19 26.33
C GLY A 465 6.94 -6.23 25.59
N PRO A 466 7.82 -5.26 25.84
CA PRO A 466 8.98 -4.97 24.99
C PRO A 466 9.98 -6.13 24.83
N LYS A 467 10.29 -6.83 25.91
CA LYS A 467 11.39 -7.82 25.97
C LYS A 467 10.91 -9.27 26.03
N ASN A 468 9.60 -9.50 26.04
CA ASN A 468 9.06 -10.87 26.06
C ASN A 468 8.90 -11.37 24.60
N ALA A 469 9.63 -12.40 24.26
CA ALA A 469 9.59 -13.03 22.94
C ALA A 469 8.49 -14.09 22.78
N ASN A 470 7.80 -14.48 23.88
CA ASN A 470 6.74 -15.48 23.90
C ASN A 470 7.08 -16.78 23.13
N GLY A 471 8.31 -17.27 23.27
CA GLY A 471 8.79 -18.48 22.60
C GLY A 471 9.40 -18.26 21.22
N ASN A 472 9.31 -17.06 20.63
CA ASN A 472 10.04 -16.70 19.40
C ASN A 472 11.53 -16.46 19.71
N SER A 473 12.37 -16.41 18.69
CA SER A 473 13.82 -16.15 18.83
C SER A 473 14.15 -14.68 19.08
N TYR A 474 13.18 -13.78 19.02
CA TYR A 474 13.32 -12.32 19.14
C TYR A 474 12.09 -11.70 19.78
N SER A 475 12.29 -10.60 20.46
CA SER A 475 11.26 -9.76 21.06
C SER A 475 11.00 -8.49 20.23
N ALA A 476 10.00 -7.68 20.61
CA ALA A 476 9.79 -6.35 20.04
C ALA A 476 11.05 -5.47 20.16
N TYR A 477 11.73 -5.53 21.31
CA TYR A 477 12.99 -4.82 21.55
C TYR A 477 14.07 -5.24 20.55
N ASP A 478 14.26 -6.54 20.30
CA ASP A 478 15.30 -7.03 19.40
C ASP A 478 15.07 -6.56 17.97
N VAL A 479 13.81 -6.57 17.51
CA VAL A 479 13.44 -6.07 16.17
C VAL A 479 13.71 -4.57 16.06
N VAL A 480 13.26 -3.76 17.01
CA VAL A 480 13.50 -2.30 16.98
C VAL A 480 14.98 -1.99 17.04
N LYS A 481 15.75 -2.74 17.87
CA LYS A 481 17.22 -2.62 17.93
C LYS A 481 17.87 -2.88 16.57
N ALA A 482 17.46 -3.91 15.86
CA ALA A 482 17.98 -4.24 14.55
C ALA A 482 17.68 -3.15 13.50
N ILE A 483 16.44 -2.63 13.48
CA ILE A 483 16.01 -1.55 12.58
C ILE A 483 16.82 -0.27 12.87
N ARG A 484 16.92 0.15 14.12
CA ARG A 484 17.64 1.37 14.52
C ARG A 484 19.15 1.25 14.26
N LYS A 485 19.74 0.08 14.51
CA LYS A 485 21.13 -0.21 14.18
C LYS A 485 21.37 -0.12 12.67
N ARG A 486 20.50 -0.71 11.86
CA ARG A 486 20.56 -0.60 10.39
C ARG A 486 20.50 0.87 9.92
N ALA A 487 19.67 1.67 10.57
CA ALA A 487 19.55 3.10 10.28
C ALA A 487 20.77 3.93 10.72
N GLY A 488 21.67 3.37 11.52
CA GLY A 488 22.82 4.08 12.09
C GLY A 488 22.45 4.95 13.30
N VAL A 489 21.41 4.58 14.03
CA VAL A 489 20.87 5.33 15.18
C VAL A 489 21.21 4.59 16.48
N GLY A 490 21.55 5.33 17.54
CA GLY A 490 21.79 4.83 18.90
C GLY A 490 23.18 4.21 19.13
N GLY A 491 23.96 3.99 18.08
CA GLY A 491 25.27 3.32 18.18
C GLY A 491 25.13 1.87 18.67
N ASP A 492 26.15 1.39 19.39
CA ASP A 492 26.18 -0.02 19.82
C ASP A 492 25.20 -0.35 20.96
N ASN A 493 24.88 0.62 21.83
CA ASN A 493 24.12 0.39 23.05
C ASN A 493 22.76 1.11 23.11
N ASP A 494 22.40 1.91 22.13
CA ASP A 494 21.15 2.70 22.02
C ASP A 494 20.46 3.01 23.37
N PRO A 495 20.95 3.99 24.14
CA PRO A 495 20.47 4.23 25.50
C PRO A 495 19.01 4.68 25.56
N TYR A 496 18.49 5.27 24.49
CA TYR A 496 17.07 5.65 24.41
C TYR A 496 16.18 4.42 24.24
N LEU A 497 16.57 3.47 23.40
CA LEU A 497 15.87 2.19 23.28
C LEU A 497 15.86 1.43 24.60
N GLU A 498 17.01 1.37 25.33
CA GLU A 498 17.07 0.73 26.64
C GLU A 498 16.12 1.39 27.65
N LYS A 499 16.01 2.72 27.62
CA LYS A 499 15.04 3.46 28.46
C LYS A 499 13.60 3.05 28.10
N CYS A 500 13.24 3.08 26.81
CA CYS A 500 11.90 2.75 26.34
C CYS A 500 11.51 1.29 26.64
N ALA A 501 12.46 0.38 26.57
CA ALA A 501 12.23 -1.06 26.79
C ALA A 501 11.85 -1.43 28.25
N ASN A 502 11.81 -0.49 29.18
CA ASN A 502 11.35 -0.69 30.55
C ASN A 502 9.85 -0.37 30.74
N ASP A 503 9.20 0.25 29.75
CA ASP A 503 7.78 0.61 29.80
C ASP A 503 7.13 0.32 28.43
N PRO A 504 6.11 -0.56 28.33
CA PRO A 504 5.41 -0.85 27.08
C PRO A 504 4.82 0.39 26.40
N ASN A 505 4.42 1.43 27.15
CA ASN A 505 3.89 2.65 26.59
C ASN A 505 4.97 3.51 25.93
N GLU A 506 6.15 3.62 26.54
CA GLU A 506 7.30 4.31 25.94
C GLU A 506 7.81 3.53 24.73
N MET A 507 7.84 2.21 24.83
CA MET A 507 8.20 1.34 23.70
C MET A 507 7.20 1.47 22.53
N ARG A 508 5.90 1.55 22.81
CA ARG A 508 4.85 1.81 21.81
C ARG A 508 5.11 3.11 21.06
N LYS A 509 5.43 4.20 21.76
CA LYS A 509 5.75 5.49 21.15
C LYS A 509 6.97 5.37 20.23
N LEU A 510 8.01 4.68 20.69
CA LEU A 510 9.23 4.46 19.91
C LEU A 510 8.92 3.62 18.65
N ILE A 511 8.20 2.50 18.78
CA ILE A 511 7.81 1.64 17.65
C ILE A 511 7.00 2.42 16.62
N ARG A 512 5.99 3.18 17.06
CA ARG A 512 5.17 4.01 16.18
C ARG A 512 6.00 5.08 15.45
N ASN A 513 6.99 5.66 16.15
CA ASN A 513 7.90 6.61 15.52
C ASN A 513 8.84 5.92 14.52
N GLU A 514 9.44 4.78 14.84
CA GLU A 514 10.26 4.02 13.89
C GLU A 514 9.46 3.62 12.65
N ARG A 515 8.20 3.19 12.82
CA ARG A 515 7.29 2.91 11.72
C ARG A 515 7.03 4.15 10.86
N ARG A 516 6.75 5.30 11.48
CA ARG A 516 6.59 6.59 10.80
C ARG A 516 7.80 6.93 9.93
N LEU A 517 9.01 6.79 10.47
CA LEU A 517 10.25 7.14 9.77
C LEU A 517 10.59 6.14 8.64
N GLU A 518 10.54 4.84 8.94
CA GLU A 518 10.87 3.78 7.98
C GLU A 518 9.88 3.72 6.81
N LEU A 519 8.60 3.99 7.04
CA LEU A 519 7.54 3.89 6.05
C LEU A 519 7.01 5.24 5.55
N CYS A 520 7.68 6.38 5.88
CA CYS A 520 7.26 7.68 5.39
C CYS A 520 7.21 7.71 3.85
N PHE A 521 6.21 8.38 3.30
CA PHE A 521 5.92 8.52 1.86
C PHE A 521 5.53 7.21 1.16
N GLU A 522 5.11 6.19 1.91
CA GLU A 522 4.71 4.89 1.37
C GLU A 522 3.20 4.58 1.58
N GLY A 523 2.39 5.58 1.97
CA GLY A 523 0.94 5.43 2.12
C GLY A 523 0.49 4.84 3.46
N PHE A 524 1.35 4.78 4.49
CA PHE A 524 1.00 4.17 5.78
C PHE A 524 0.47 5.17 6.81
N ARG A 525 1.03 6.38 6.88
CA ARG A 525 0.74 7.35 7.95
C ARG A 525 -0.75 7.66 8.10
N PHE A 526 -1.47 7.82 6.99
CA PHE A 526 -2.91 8.10 6.97
C PHE A 526 -3.72 7.03 7.71
N TRP A 527 -3.38 5.77 7.45
CA TRP A 527 -4.05 4.61 8.05
C TRP A 527 -3.59 4.36 9.48
N ASP A 528 -2.31 4.55 9.77
CA ASP A 528 -1.73 4.36 11.10
C ASP A 528 -2.33 5.35 12.12
N LEU A 529 -2.44 6.63 11.79
CA LEU A 529 -3.09 7.62 12.63
C LEU A 529 -4.53 7.22 12.99
N ARG A 530 -5.27 6.68 12.00
CA ARG A 530 -6.66 6.28 12.17
C ARG A 530 -6.80 5.02 13.01
N ARG A 531 -6.06 3.97 12.68
CA ARG A 531 -6.15 2.71 13.41
C ARG A 531 -5.64 2.82 14.87
N TRP A 532 -4.71 3.72 15.14
CA TRP A 532 -4.19 3.98 16.50
C TRP A 532 -5.07 4.91 17.34
N ASN A 533 -6.12 5.50 16.79
CA ASN A 533 -6.92 6.55 17.42
C ASN A 533 -6.11 7.82 17.77
N GLU A 534 -5.09 8.15 16.95
CA GLU A 534 -4.27 9.34 17.14
C GLU A 534 -5.00 10.63 16.72
N ASN A 535 -4.42 11.77 17.11
CA ASN A 535 -4.88 13.09 16.68
C ASN A 535 -4.77 13.24 15.16
N LEU A 536 -5.87 13.50 14.47
CA LEU A 536 -5.90 13.75 13.03
C LEU A 536 -5.70 15.23 12.68
N ASN A 537 -5.82 16.12 13.67
CA ASN A 537 -5.85 17.58 13.51
C ASN A 537 -4.55 18.27 13.94
N GLU A 538 -3.41 17.55 13.88
CA GLU A 538 -2.12 18.17 14.09
C GLU A 538 -1.81 19.12 12.94
N ALA A 539 -1.59 20.42 13.25
CA ALA A 539 -1.27 21.43 12.26
C ALA A 539 0.06 21.13 11.57
N VAL A 540 0.09 21.25 10.25
CA VAL A 540 1.31 21.02 9.48
C VAL A 540 2.19 22.26 9.52
N ARG A 541 3.43 22.06 9.99
CA ARG A 541 4.43 23.13 10.12
C ARG A 541 5.45 23.08 8.99
N GLY A 542 6.00 24.22 8.65
CA GLY A 542 7.13 24.41 7.75
C GLY A 542 8.26 25.19 8.41
N ILE A 543 9.35 25.34 7.69
CA ILE A 543 10.54 26.10 8.09
C ILE A 543 10.91 27.09 6.99
N ASP A 544 11.18 28.34 7.35
CA ASP A 544 11.68 29.37 6.43
C ASP A 544 13.01 29.93 6.91
N TRP A 545 14.03 29.81 6.10
CA TRP A 545 15.38 30.28 6.37
C TRP A 545 15.56 31.74 5.98
N THR A 546 16.37 32.47 6.72
CA THR A 546 16.87 33.78 6.28
C THR A 546 17.70 33.63 4.99
N SER A 547 17.81 34.71 4.22
CA SER A 547 18.53 34.68 2.92
C SER A 547 20.01 34.31 3.05
N ASP A 548 20.62 34.58 4.21
CA ASP A 548 22.01 34.20 4.52
C ASP A 548 22.14 32.76 5.07
N GLY A 549 21.00 32.10 5.31
CA GLY A 549 20.96 30.73 5.83
C GLY A 549 21.44 30.58 7.29
N GLN A 550 21.52 31.67 8.05
CA GLN A 550 22.06 31.67 9.42
C GLN A 550 20.99 31.42 10.48
N SER A 551 19.74 31.72 10.18
CA SER A 551 18.63 31.55 11.10
C SER A 551 17.35 31.14 10.34
N TYR A 552 16.36 30.65 11.06
CA TYR A 552 15.07 30.24 10.49
C TYR A 552 13.91 30.54 11.44
N THR A 553 12.72 30.54 10.89
CA THR A 553 11.46 30.54 11.63
C THR A 553 10.60 29.35 11.22
N THR A 554 9.85 28.78 12.16
CA THR A 554 8.82 27.81 11.87
C THR A 554 7.47 28.51 11.75
N PHE A 555 6.59 27.98 10.88
CA PHE A 555 5.27 28.55 10.64
C PHE A 555 4.24 27.45 10.34
N THR A 556 2.97 27.72 10.54
CA THR A 556 1.89 26.83 10.12
C THR A 556 1.67 26.96 8.61
N VAL A 557 1.77 25.85 7.93
CA VAL A 557 1.54 25.73 6.48
C VAL A 557 0.06 25.49 6.20
N GLU A 558 -0.55 24.59 7.00
CA GLU A 558 -1.91 24.13 6.78
C GLU A 558 -2.49 23.54 8.07
N GLU A 559 -3.70 23.97 8.40
CA GLU A 559 -4.48 23.36 9.47
C GLU A 559 -5.18 22.10 8.93
N ARG A 560 -5.26 21.06 9.76
CA ARG A 560 -6.09 19.89 9.49
C ARG A 560 -7.49 20.11 10.05
N ALA A 561 -8.51 19.63 9.34
CA ALA A 561 -9.90 19.84 9.72
C ALA A 561 -10.71 18.55 9.56
N TYR A 562 -10.43 17.60 10.43
CA TYR A 562 -11.15 16.33 10.51
C TYR A 562 -12.13 16.33 11.66
N GLU A 563 -13.34 15.85 11.41
CA GLU A 563 -14.29 15.47 12.45
C GLU A 563 -13.95 14.06 12.97
N ASP A 564 -14.35 13.73 14.19
CA ASP A 564 -14.03 12.44 14.83
C ASP A 564 -14.48 11.23 14.00
N TYR A 565 -15.64 11.33 13.33
CA TYR A 565 -16.15 10.25 12.48
C TYR A 565 -15.29 10.00 11.23
N MET A 566 -14.51 10.98 10.77
CA MET A 566 -13.64 10.87 9.61
C MET A 566 -12.42 9.96 9.85
N ARG A 567 -12.32 9.38 11.04
CA ARG A 567 -11.42 8.27 11.33
C ARG A 567 -11.75 7.05 10.47
N TYR A 568 -13.02 6.82 10.21
CA TYR A 568 -13.54 5.77 9.34
C TYR A 568 -13.97 6.40 8.01
N CYS A 569 -13.41 5.90 6.89
CA CYS A 569 -13.79 6.46 5.59
C CYS A 569 -15.24 6.10 5.24
N PRO A 570 -15.90 6.87 4.37
CA PRO A 570 -17.30 6.65 4.04
C PRO A 570 -17.50 5.43 3.15
N ILE A 571 -18.71 4.85 3.19
CA ILE A 571 -19.25 4.11 2.06
C ILE A 571 -19.51 5.12 0.95
N PRO A 572 -19.16 4.85 -0.32
CA PRO A 572 -19.39 5.81 -1.40
C PRO A 572 -20.89 6.20 -1.48
N TYR A 573 -21.15 7.50 -1.52
CA TYR A 573 -22.53 8.02 -1.49
C TYR A 573 -23.39 7.46 -2.65
N SER A 574 -22.79 7.30 -3.84
CA SER A 574 -23.48 6.69 -4.97
C SER A 574 -24.00 5.27 -4.70
N GLU A 575 -23.35 4.53 -3.83
CA GLU A 575 -23.74 3.15 -3.50
C GLU A 575 -24.87 3.13 -2.46
N THR A 576 -24.80 3.99 -1.46
CA THR A 576 -25.89 4.11 -0.46
C THR A 576 -27.19 4.64 -1.08
N LEU A 577 -27.11 5.40 -2.18
CA LEU A 577 -28.29 5.79 -2.96
C LEU A 577 -28.94 4.65 -3.75
N LYS A 578 -28.12 3.69 -4.22
CA LYS A 578 -28.61 2.54 -5.00
C LYS A 578 -29.26 1.47 -4.11
N PHE A 579 -28.73 1.28 -2.91
CA PHE A 579 -29.01 0.12 -2.07
C PHE A 579 -29.41 0.53 -0.66
N SER A 580 -30.70 0.40 -0.35
CA SER A 580 -31.29 0.84 0.92
C SER A 580 -30.78 0.08 2.16
N ASN A 581 -30.30 -1.17 1.98
CA ASN A 581 -29.73 -1.97 3.07
C ASN A 581 -28.25 -1.66 3.30
N LEU A 582 -27.61 -0.88 2.41
CA LEU A 582 -26.22 -0.47 2.54
C LEU A 582 -26.12 0.81 3.37
N VAL A 583 -26.09 0.65 4.69
CA VAL A 583 -26.03 1.78 5.62
C VAL A 583 -24.66 2.46 5.62
N GLN A 584 -24.63 3.78 5.81
CA GLN A 584 -23.43 4.58 5.88
C GLN A 584 -22.67 4.39 7.21
N ASN A 585 -21.39 4.73 7.26
CA ASN A 585 -20.66 4.93 8.51
C ASN A 585 -21.21 6.17 9.24
N LYS A 586 -21.40 6.04 10.57
CA LYS A 586 -21.95 7.08 11.42
C LYS A 586 -21.23 8.41 11.25
N GLY A 587 -21.98 9.48 11.13
CA GLY A 587 -21.50 10.85 10.93
C GLY A 587 -21.33 11.27 9.46
N TRP A 588 -21.20 10.35 8.52
CA TRP A 588 -21.19 10.65 7.09
C TRP A 588 -22.62 10.86 6.56
N LYS A 589 -22.77 11.80 5.64
CA LYS A 589 -24.05 12.14 5.00
C LYS A 589 -24.00 11.84 3.51
#